data_d005f492e45bf1bf01154ac20cb49941
#
_entry.id   d005f492e45bf1bf01154ac20cb49941
#
_cell.length_a   1.000
_cell.length_b   1.000
_cell.length_c   1.000
_cell.angle_alpha   90.00
_cell.angle_beta   90.00
_cell.angle_gamma   90.00
#
_symmetry.space_group_name_H-M   'P 1'
#
loop_
_entity.id
_entity.type
_entity.pdbx_description
1 polymer ?
#
loop_
_entity_poly.entity_id
_entity_poly.type
_entity_poly.pdbx_seq_one_letter_code
_entity_poly.pdbx_strand_id
1 'polypeptide(L)'
;KTKWKWLEEALIPTMSVSGNYRILFNGNIIAPDCCIKRAIEKATELKAKGIGHVDIINIRGKDGLSVWPEKNSEEDIDLFLSLVSAAAAQKEFFNNPVVDGGVFAEITYGKVPALSKFKFLVIYGDPAPGENKTKKSSTKTVCLLGKLAGRLYLIKTFLDRGLNAEFVEWYIKLLEFVGGKTTVYCYMENNKLQDPFFQQVFQPIVRRIRRERKISLYITGDEEKKTDKATRIETNLEPLNREGNLVLNEAEKDNPHMKRMAEQFKLFNLQL
;
A
#
# COMPACT_ATOMS: atom_id res chain seq x y z
N LYS A 1 -25.55 6.90 -1.10
CA LYS A 1 -26.56 7.55 -2.01
C LYS A 1 -27.95 7.55 -1.40
N THR A 2 -28.44 6.41 -0.89
CA THR A 2 -29.83 6.26 -0.39
C THR A 2 -30.15 7.13 0.83
N LYS A 3 -29.24 7.21 1.81
CA LYS A 3 -29.46 8.02 3.04
C LYS A 3 -29.45 9.51 2.77
N TRP A 4 -28.58 10.00 1.88
CA TRP A 4 -28.55 11.41 1.50
C TRP A 4 -29.81 11.81 0.73
N LYS A 5 -30.23 10.97 -0.22
CA LYS A 5 -31.48 11.15 -0.94
C LYS A 5 -32.71 11.24 -0.02
N TRP A 6 -32.75 10.39 1.01
CA TRP A 6 -33.82 10.47 2.03
C TRP A 6 -33.79 11.80 2.79
N LEU A 7 -32.62 12.31 3.15
CA LEU A 7 -32.50 13.63 3.79
C LEU A 7 -33.06 14.73 2.89
N GLU A 8 -32.69 14.76 1.60
CA GLU A 8 -33.11 15.80 0.66
C GLU A 8 -34.59 15.71 0.27
N GLU A 9 -35.10 14.51 0.10
CA GLU A 9 -36.48 14.31 -0.45
C GLU A 9 -37.53 14.10 0.64
N ALA A 10 -37.15 13.66 1.83
CA ALA A 10 -38.13 13.38 2.88
C ALA A 10 -37.95 14.30 4.11
N LEU A 11 -36.73 14.43 4.67
CA LEU A 11 -36.53 15.13 5.94
C LEU A 11 -36.50 16.67 5.76
N ILE A 12 -35.66 17.17 4.86
CA ILE A 12 -35.54 18.64 4.64
C ILE A 12 -36.84 19.28 4.24
N PRO A 13 -37.66 18.68 3.34
CA PRO A 13 -38.96 19.28 2.94
C PRO A 13 -40.00 19.36 4.04
N THR A 14 -39.81 18.66 5.16
CA THR A 14 -40.73 18.79 6.33
C THR A 14 -40.44 20.02 7.20
N MET A 15 -39.37 20.74 6.91
CA MET A 15 -38.95 21.90 7.67
C MET A 15 -39.75 23.14 7.24
N SER A 16 -39.82 24.14 8.12
CA SER A 16 -40.52 25.39 7.82
C SER A 16 -39.85 26.17 6.70
N VAL A 17 -40.62 26.53 5.66
CA VAL A 17 -40.16 27.38 4.55
C VAL A 17 -39.79 28.79 5.02
N SER A 18 -40.30 29.25 6.19
CA SER A 18 -40.02 30.56 6.73
C SER A 18 -38.56 30.77 7.17
N GLY A 19 -37.71 29.75 7.07
CA GLY A 19 -36.29 29.83 7.43
C GLY A 19 -35.98 29.72 8.92
N ASN A 20 -37.00 29.49 9.77
CA ASN A 20 -36.83 29.36 11.22
C ASN A 20 -36.49 27.91 11.60
N TYR A 21 -35.42 27.36 11.00
CA TYR A 21 -34.91 26.03 11.28
C TYR A 21 -33.38 26.02 11.29
N ARG A 22 -32.81 25.00 11.92
CA ARG A 22 -31.39 24.71 11.89
C ARG A 22 -31.17 23.21 11.66
N ILE A 23 -30.16 22.88 10.87
CA ILE A 23 -29.72 21.51 10.64
C ILE A 23 -28.30 21.44 11.16
N LEU A 24 -28.05 20.53 12.09
CA LEU A 24 -26.73 20.23 12.61
C LEU A 24 -26.35 18.81 12.21
N PHE A 25 -25.25 18.66 11.46
CA PHE A 25 -24.63 17.38 11.20
C PHE A 25 -23.38 17.26 12.07
N ASN A 26 -23.32 16.21 12.89
CA ASN A 26 -22.15 15.88 13.69
C ASN A 26 -21.72 14.44 13.40
N GLY A 27 -20.43 14.23 13.16
CA GLY A 27 -19.87 12.90 12.90
C GLY A 27 -18.55 12.98 12.14
N ASN A 28 -17.93 11.82 11.94
CA ASN A 28 -16.65 11.68 11.26
C ASN A 28 -16.83 11.47 9.75
N ILE A 29 -15.82 11.88 8.99
CA ILE A 29 -15.75 11.61 7.54
C ILE A 29 -15.19 10.19 7.36
N ILE A 30 -16.07 9.19 7.31
CA ILE A 30 -15.69 7.77 7.28
C ILE A 30 -15.48 7.20 5.87
N ALA A 31 -15.92 7.93 4.85
CA ALA A 31 -15.76 7.54 3.43
C ALA A 31 -15.83 8.79 2.54
N PRO A 32 -15.21 8.76 1.34
CA PRO A 32 -15.24 9.89 0.39
C PRO A 32 -16.65 10.31 -0.05
N ASP A 33 -17.61 9.38 -0.06
CA ASP A 33 -19.00 9.59 -0.47
C ASP A 33 -19.98 9.35 0.71
N CYS A 34 -19.60 9.72 1.94
CA CYS A 34 -20.50 9.62 3.09
C CYS A 34 -21.43 10.84 3.23
N CYS A 35 -22.49 10.70 4.06
CA CYS A 35 -23.45 11.77 4.29
C CYS A 35 -22.82 13.04 4.86
N ILE A 36 -21.83 12.91 5.78
CA ILE A 36 -21.10 14.04 6.35
C ILE A 36 -20.34 14.80 5.26
N LYS A 37 -19.67 14.10 4.35
CA LYS A 37 -18.94 14.74 3.24
C LYS A 37 -19.88 15.58 2.38
N ARG A 38 -21.04 15.04 2.03
CA ARG A 38 -22.06 15.76 1.27
C ARG A 38 -22.66 16.93 2.03
N ALA A 39 -22.85 16.77 3.36
CA ALA A 39 -23.28 17.88 4.22
C ALA A 39 -22.26 19.01 4.24
N ILE A 40 -20.95 18.68 4.30
CA ILE A 40 -19.85 19.66 4.23
C ILE A 40 -19.87 20.39 2.86
N GLU A 41 -20.01 19.68 1.76
CA GLU A 41 -20.09 20.26 0.42
C GLU A 41 -21.27 21.22 0.33
N LYS A 42 -22.46 20.81 0.80
CA LYS A 42 -23.66 21.64 0.82
C LYS A 42 -23.53 22.85 1.71
N ALA A 43 -22.99 22.69 2.93
CA ALA A 43 -22.76 23.80 3.84
C ALA A 43 -21.72 24.79 3.27
N THR A 44 -20.71 24.30 2.56
CA THR A 44 -19.70 25.15 1.88
C THR A 44 -20.34 25.97 0.75
N GLU A 45 -21.21 25.39 -0.04
CA GLU A 45 -22.00 26.14 -1.04
C GLU A 45 -22.88 27.23 -0.40
N LEU A 46 -23.53 26.89 0.72
CA LEU A 46 -24.41 27.81 1.45
C LEU A 46 -23.63 28.90 2.21
N LYS A 47 -22.36 28.66 2.57
CA LYS A 47 -21.49 29.65 3.20
C LYS A 47 -21.34 30.91 2.33
N ALA A 48 -21.31 30.77 1.01
CA ALA A 48 -21.30 31.91 0.08
C ALA A 48 -22.56 32.79 0.20
N LYS A 49 -23.66 32.22 0.74
CA LYS A 49 -24.93 32.91 1.01
C LYS A 49 -25.07 33.35 2.48
N GLY A 50 -24.00 33.20 3.29
CA GLY A 50 -24.00 33.57 4.71
C GLY A 50 -24.77 32.63 5.66
N ILE A 51 -25.20 31.46 5.21
CA ILE A 51 -26.06 30.55 5.98
C ILE A 51 -25.42 29.16 6.26
N GLY A 52 -24.26 28.87 5.68
CA GLY A 52 -23.54 27.61 5.91
C GLY A 52 -22.34 27.80 6.83
N HIS A 53 -22.10 26.83 7.72
CA HIS A 53 -20.95 26.78 8.59
C HIS A 53 -20.36 25.36 8.63
N VAL A 54 -19.04 25.24 8.62
CA VAL A 54 -18.32 23.96 8.68
C VAL A 54 -17.09 24.10 9.55
N ASP A 55 -17.01 23.26 10.58
CA ASP A 55 -15.81 23.05 11.38
C ASP A 55 -15.34 21.61 11.21
N ILE A 56 -14.07 21.44 10.91
CA ILE A 56 -13.41 20.13 10.87
C ILE A 56 -12.34 20.12 11.96
N ILE A 57 -12.54 19.27 12.97
CA ILE A 57 -11.66 19.15 14.12
C ILE A 57 -10.97 17.79 14.04
N ASN A 58 -9.66 17.80 13.91
CA ASN A 58 -8.81 16.61 13.97
C ASN A 58 -8.21 16.51 15.38
N ILE A 59 -7.69 15.34 15.75
CA ILE A 59 -7.02 15.17 17.04
C ILE A 59 -5.71 15.96 17.12
N ARG A 60 -5.06 16.21 15.97
CA ARG A 60 -3.87 17.06 15.81
C ARG A 60 -4.11 18.15 14.79
N GLY A 61 -3.54 19.32 15.05
CA GLY A 61 -3.53 20.46 14.14
C GLY A 61 -2.56 20.27 12.95
N LYS A 62 -2.47 21.31 12.12
CA LYS A 62 -1.52 21.35 10.98
C LYS A 62 -0.06 21.39 11.42
N ASP A 63 0.20 21.82 12.63
CA ASP A 63 1.50 21.83 13.31
C ASP A 63 1.91 20.44 13.86
N GLY A 64 1.02 19.47 13.77
CA GLY A 64 1.23 18.11 14.29
C GLY A 64 0.97 17.97 15.79
N LEU A 65 0.58 19.05 16.48
CA LEU A 65 0.31 19.04 17.91
C LEU A 65 -1.16 18.82 18.22
N SER A 66 -1.46 18.38 19.47
CA SER A 66 -2.82 18.22 19.96
C SER A 66 -3.63 19.50 19.80
N VAL A 67 -4.85 19.39 19.27
CA VAL A 67 -5.78 20.52 19.21
C VAL A 67 -6.46 20.81 20.56
N TRP A 68 -6.30 19.91 21.52
CA TRP A 68 -6.84 20.05 22.87
C TRP A 68 -5.86 19.51 23.92
N PRO A 69 -4.71 20.20 24.13
CA PRO A 69 -3.61 19.69 24.96
C PRO A 69 -3.98 19.53 26.44
N GLU A 70 -4.97 20.29 26.93
CA GLU A 70 -5.43 20.17 28.33
C GLU A 70 -6.15 18.84 28.60
N LYS A 71 -6.64 18.16 27.54
CA LYS A 71 -7.34 16.88 27.66
C LYS A 71 -6.50 15.73 27.14
N ASN A 72 -5.77 15.93 26.06
CA ASN A 72 -5.05 14.88 25.35
C ASN A 72 -3.59 15.31 25.19
N SER A 73 -2.69 14.74 26.00
CA SER A 73 -1.26 14.94 25.83
C SER A 73 -0.77 14.27 24.52
N GLU A 74 0.42 14.65 24.04
CA GLU A 74 1.00 14.02 22.85
C GLU A 74 1.25 12.52 23.07
N GLU A 75 1.69 12.15 24.29
CA GLU A 75 1.96 10.77 24.68
C GLU A 75 0.67 9.94 24.69
N ASP A 76 -0.43 10.49 25.21
CA ASP A 76 -1.74 9.82 25.23
C ASP A 76 -2.27 9.62 23.80
N ILE A 77 -2.12 10.62 22.93
CA ILE A 77 -2.51 10.54 21.53
C ILE A 77 -1.68 9.45 20.82
N ASP A 78 -0.35 9.45 20.99
CA ASP A 78 0.51 8.45 20.35
C ASP A 78 0.19 7.05 20.84
N LEU A 79 0.01 6.87 22.14
CA LEU A 79 -0.39 5.59 22.71
C LEU A 79 -1.74 5.13 22.12
N PHE A 80 -2.73 6.02 22.10
CA PHE A 80 -4.08 5.67 21.62
C PHE A 80 -4.07 5.35 20.11
N LEU A 81 -3.37 6.13 19.31
CA LEU A 81 -3.22 5.87 17.87
C LEU A 81 -2.50 4.55 17.57
N SER A 82 -1.61 4.12 18.49
CA SER A 82 -0.94 2.81 18.36
C SER A 82 -1.87 1.61 18.59
N LEU A 83 -3.01 1.81 19.23
CA LEU A 83 -4.00 0.76 19.51
C LEU A 83 -4.97 0.51 18.35
N VAL A 84 -5.00 1.40 17.37
CA VAL A 84 -5.91 1.31 16.23
C VAL A 84 -5.13 1.19 14.92
N SER A 85 -5.76 0.62 13.89
CA SER A 85 -5.13 0.60 12.57
C SER A 85 -4.98 2.02 12.01
N ALA A 86 -3.99 2.23 11.14
CA ALA A 86 -3.79 3.53 10.49
C ALA A 86 -5.03 3.98 9.71
N ALA A 87 -5.74 3.05 9.06
CA ALA A 87 -6.99 3.35 8.36
C ALA A 87 -8.08 3.83 9.32
N ALA A 88 -8.23 3.18 10.49
CA ALA A 88 -9.16 3.64 11.53
C ALA A 88 -8.73 4.99 12.10
N ALA A 89 -7.44 5.20 12.37
CA ALA A 89 -6.92 6.48 12.83
C ALA A 89 -7.25 7.62 11.86
N GLN A 90 -7.04 7.42 10.56
CA GLN A 90 -7.35 8.43 9.55
C GLN A 90 -8.84 8.77 9.49
N LYS A 91 -9.72 7.77 9.55
CA LYS A 91 -11.18 7.98 9.51
C LYS A 91 -11.70 8.68 10.77
N GLU A 92 -11.30 8.17 11.94
CA GLU A 92 -11.94 8.53 13.21
C GLU A 92 -11.32 9.77 13.87
N PHE A 93 -10.01 10.02 13.65
CA PHE A 93 -9.29 11.08 14.35
C PHE A 93 -8.77 12.19 13.44
N PHE A 94 -8.63 11.93 12.14
CA PHE A 94 -8.13 12.92 11.19
C PHE A 94 -9.16 13.31 10.11
N ASN A 95 -10.39 12.81 10.17
CA ASN A 95 -11.44 13.09 9.18
C ASN A 95 -10.97 12.88 7.72
N ASN A 96 -9.97 12.03 7.53
CA ASN A 96 -9.36 11.70 6.25
C ASN A 96 -9.79 10.27 5.89
N PRO A 97 -10.92 10.08 5.17
CA PRO A 97 -11.35 8.75 4.82
C PRO A 97 -10.33 8.12 3.89
N VAL A 98 -9.67 7.10 4.38
CA VAL A 98 -8.93 6.19 3.51
C VAL A 98 -9.95 5.57 2.57
N VAL A 99 -9.77 5.75 1.28
CA VAL A 99 -10.59 5.08 0.25
C VAL A 99 -10.47 3.58 0.51
N ASP A 100 -11.58 2.85 0.50
CA ASP A 100 -11.53 1.38 0.55
C ASP A 100 -10.57 0.92 -0.53
N GLY A 101 -9.43 0.35 -0.12
CA GLY A 101 -8.26 0.13 -0.96
C GLY A 101 -7.00 0.91 -0.57
N GLY A 102 -7.08 1.87 0.34
CA GLY A 102 -5.99 2.80 0.65
C GLY A 102 -5.16 2.50 1.90
N VAL A 103 -4.77 1.25 2.13
CA VAL A 103 -3.75 0.93 3.16
C VAL A 103 -2.44 1.67 2.85
N PHE A 104 -2.17 1.90 1.57
CA PHE A 104 -1.02 2.65 1.07
C PHE A 104 -1.48 3.92 0.34
N ALA A 105 -2.08 4.86 1.08
CA ALA A 105 -2.63 6.11 0.51
C ALA A 105 -1.54 6.95 -0.17
N GLU A 106 -0.36 7.00 0.43
CA GLU A 106 0.80 7.68 -0.12
C GLU A 106 1.97 6.70 -0.22
N ILE A 107 2.70 6.78 -1.32
CA ILE A 107 3.89 5.96 -1.57
C ILE A 107 5.09 6.88 -1.59
N THR A 108 6.06 6.60 -0.71
CA THR A 108 7.30 7.34 -0.63
C THR A 108 8.26 6.91 -1.73
N TYR A 109 8.65 7.85 -2.60
CA TYR A 109 9.76 7.68 -3.52
C TYR A 109 11.00 8.39 -2.97
N GLY A 110 12.16 7.76 -3.13
CA GLY A 110 13.40 8.35 -2.66
C GLY A 110 14.64 7.74 -3.31
N LYS A 111 15.77 8.43 -3.13
CA LYS A 111 17.07 7.99 -3.64
C LYS A 111 17.54 6.75 -2.88
N VAL A 112 17.84 5.69 -3.62
CA VAL A 112 18.44 4.48 -3.07
C VAL A 112 19.91 4.72 -2.77
N PRO A 113 20.40 4.40 -1.56
CA PRO A 113 21.82 4.43 -1.26
C PRO A 113 22.64 3.52 -2.18
N ALA A 114 23.96 3.78 -2.30
CA ALA A 114 24.85 2.91 -3.07
C ALA A 114 24.69 1.45 -2.59
N LEU A 115 24.58 0.50 -3.52
CA LEU A 115 24.28 -0.90 -3.22
C LEU A 115 25.30 -1.55 -2.29
N SER A 116 26.55 -1.09 -2.34
CA SER A 116 27.63 -1.52 -1.43
C SER A 116 27.43 -1.13 0.04
N LYS A 117 26.51 -0.23 0.36
CA LYS A 117 26.18 0.13 1.74
C LYS A 117 25.21 -0.86 2.40
N PHE A 118 24.53 -1.69 1.62
CA PHE A 118 23.67 -2.74 2.16
C PHE A 118 24.52 -3.94 2.55
N LYS A 119 24.30 -4.48 3.76
CA LYS A 119 24.96 -5.70 4.21
C LYS A 119 24.67 -6.88 3.28
N PHE A 120 23.45 -6.96 2.78
CA PHE A 120 22.99 -7.87 1.75
C PHE A 120 21.72 -7.31 1.10
N LEU A 121 21.37 -7.83 -0.06
CA LEU A 121 20.11 -7.59 -0.75
C LEU A 121 19.35 -8.91 -0.89
N VAL A 122 18.05 -8.80 -1.05
CA VAL A 122 17.17 -9.95 -1.28
C VAL A 122 16.47 -9.77 -2.63
N ILE A 123 16.53 -10.78 -3.46
CA ILE A 123 15.66 -10.94 -4.62
C ILE A 123 14.56 -11.91 -4.22
N TYR A 124 13.31 -11.46 -4.24
CA TYR A 124 12.16 -12.27 -3.90
C TYR A 124 11.17 -12.30 -5.05
N GLY A 125 10.73 -13.50 -5.43
CA GLY A 125 9.78 -13.69 -6.52
C GLY A 125 8.52 -14.42 -6.09
N ASP A 126 7.39 -13.94 -6.64
CA ASP A 126 6.09 -14.61 -6.58
C ASP A 126 5.77 -15.18 -7.97
N PRO A 127 5.81 -16.51 -8.11
CA PRO A 127 5.67 -17.20 -9.40
C PRO A 127 4.23 -17.49 -9.74
N ALA A 128 3.32 -16.55 -9.69
CA ALA A 128 1.91 -16.82 -9.96
C ALA A 128 1.67 -17.96 -10.99
N PRO A 129 0.71 -18.86 -10.76
CA PRO A 129 0.46 -20.01 -11.63
C PRO A 129 0.03 -19.59 -13.04
N GLY A 130 0.45 -20.35 -14.05
CA GLY A 130 0.10 -20.15 -15.46
C GLY A 130 1.23 -19.64 -16.34
N GLU A 131 1.27 -20.15 -17.58
CA GLU A 131 2.27 -19.80 -18.60
C GLU A 131 1.73 -18.87 -19.70
N ASN A 132 0.56 -18.31 -19.53
CA ASN A 132 -0.10 -17.54 -20.60
C ASN A 132 0.00 -16.03 -20.36
N LYS A 133 0.30 -15.28 -21.42
CA LYS A 133 0.23 -13.81 -21.46
C LYS A 133 -1.20 -13.28 -21.65
N THR A 134 -2.24 -14.11 -21.45
CA THR A 134 -3.64 -13.70 -21.63
C THR A 134 -4.09 -12.76 -20.53
N LYS A 135 -5.09 -11.91 -20.82
CA LYS A 135 -5.66 -10.94 -19.85
C LYS A 135 -6.20 -11.59 -18.55
N LYS A 136 -6.45 -12.91 -18.56
CA LYS A 136 -6.95 -13.69 -17.41
C LYS A 136 -5.84 -14.32 -16.55
N SER A 137 -4.57 -14.29 -16.97
CA SER A 137 -3.48 -14.88 -16.17
C SER A 137 -3.03 -13.93 -15.06
N SER A 138 -2.67 -14.51 -13.92
CA SER A 138 -2.09 -13.75 -12.78
C SER A 138 -0.72 -13.18 -13.17
N THR A 139 -0.36 -12.04 -12.58
CA THR A 139 0.95 -11.41 -12.75
C THR A 139 2.00 -12.12 -11.90
N LYS A 140 3.20 -12.30 -12.47
CA LYS A 140 4.40 -12.73 -11.76
C LYS A 140 5.18 -11.51 -11.30
N THR A 141 5.86 -11.62 -10.16
CA THR A 141 6.62 -10.51 -9.59
C THR A 141 7.98 -10.96 -9.13
N VAL A 142 9.03 -10.19 -9.41
CA VAL A 142 10.36 -10.35 -8.81
C VAL A 142 10.83 -8.98 -8.34
N CYS A 143 11.15 -8.87 -7.05
CA CYS A 143 11.57 -7.64 -6.40
C CYS A 143 13.00 -7.73 -5.88
N LEU A 144 13.79 -6.69 -6.08
CA LEU A 144 15.08 -6.47 -5.41
C LEU A 144 14.86 -5.55 -4.22
N LEU A 145 15.13 -6.06 -3.03
CA LEU A 145 14.86 -5.41 -1.75
C LEU A 145 16.16 -5.22 -0.95
N GLY A 146 16.24 -4.13 -0.21
CA GLY A 146 17.33 -3.89 0.71
C GLY A 146 16.85 -3.16 1.97
N LYS A 147 17.41 -3.50 3.13
CA LYS A 147 17.13 -2.80 4.39
C LYS A 147 18.37 -2.06 4.87
N LEU A 148 18.25 -0.77 5.14
CA LEU A 148 19.32 0.08 5.63
C LEU A 148 18.77 1.14 6.57
N ALA A 149 19.37 1.30 7.76
CA ALA A 149 19.00 2.32 8.75
C ALA A 149 17.48 2.41 9.02
N GLY A 150 16.85 1.25 9.26
CA GLY A 150 15.41 1.16 9.55
C GLY A 150 14.50 1.23 8.32
N ARG A 151 14.98 1.68 7.15
CA ARG A 151 14.21 1.80 5.93
C ARG A 151 14.29 0.55 5.07
N LEU A 152 13.16 0.16 4.50
CA LEU A 152 13.04 -0.89 3.48
C LEU A 152 12.96 -0.24 2.10
N TYR A 153 13.90 -0.57 1.23
CA TYR A 153 13.97 -0.05 -0.13
C TYR A 153 13.49 -1.11 -1.13
N LEU A 154 12.50 -0.75 -1.94
CA LEU A 154 12.19 -1.46 -3.19
C LEU A 154 13.07 -0.84 -4.29
N ILE A 155 14.20 -1.48 -4.55
CA ILE A 155 15.27 -0.94 -5.40
C ILE A 155 14.93 -1.06 -6.88
N LYS A 156 14.44 -2.24 -7.29
CA LYS A 156 14.00 -2.54 -8.64
C LYS A 156 13.00 -3.68 -8.63
N THR A 157 12.05 -3.67 -9.56
CA THR A 157 11.05 -4.72 -9.66
C THR A 157 10.74 -5.06 -11.10
N PHE A 158 10.37 -6.33 -11.33
CA PHE A 158 9.67 -6.79 -12.51
C PHE A 158 8.30 -7.29 -12.08
N LEU A 159 7.26 -6.81 -12.72
CA LEU A 159 5.88 -7.18 -12.46
C LEU A 159 5.15 -7.21 -13.80
N ASP A 160 4.86 -8.41 -14.30
CA ASP A 160 4.14 -8.60 -15.54
C ASP A 160 3.57 -10.02 -15.66
N ARG A 161 2.79 -10.23 -16.71
CA ARG A 161 2.44 -11.57 -17.16
C ARG A 161 3.59 -12.07 -18.04
N GLY A 162 4.06 -13.27 -17.78
CA GLY A 162 5.20 -13.81 -18.50
C GLY A 162 5.31 -15.32 -18.40
N LEU A 163 6.13 -15.89 -19.29
CA LEU A 163 6.50 -17.30 -19.23
C LEU A 163 7.39 -17.56 -17.99
N ASN A 164 7.42 -18.81 -17.54
CA ASN A 164 8.29 -19.19 -16.41
C ASN A 164 9.78 -18.94 -16.69
N ALA A 165 10.22 -19.09 -17.93
CA ALA A 165 11.58 -18.75 -18.33
C ALA A 165 11.88 -17.24 -18.23
N GLU A 166 10.93 -16.37 -18.62
CA GLU A 166 11.06 -14.91 -18.47
C GLU A 166 11.12 -14.50 -16.99
N PHE A 167 10.35 -15.17 -16.13
CA PHE A 167 10.39 -14.94 -14.70
C PHE A 167 11.76 -15.27 -14.10
N VAL A 168 12.39 -16.37 -14.49
CA VAL A 168 13.77 -16.69 -14.07
C VAL A 168 14.77 -15.68 -14.64
N GLU A 169 14.55 -15.20 -15.89
CA GLU A 169 15.37 -14.16 -16.49
C GLU A 169 15.36 -12.84 -15.69
N TRP A 170 14.27 -12.50 -15.03
CA TRP A 170 14.21 -11.33 -14.17
C TRP A 170 15.17 -11.41 -12.98
N TYR A 171 15.38 -12.60 -12.39
CA TYR A 171 16.40 -12.78 -11.35
C TYR A 171 17.79 -12.48 -11.88
N ILE A 172 18.09 -12.93 -13.09
CA ILE A 172 19.40 -12.70 -13.73
C ILE A 172 19.61 -11.21 -13.94
N LYS A 173 18.63 -10.53 -14.51
CA LYS A 173 18.69 -9.07 -14.74
C LYS A 173 18.88 -8.29 -13.43
N LEU A 174 18.29 -8.74 -12.32
CA LEU A 174 18.51 -8.12 -11.02
C LEU A 174 19.91 -8.41 -10.46
N LEU A 175 20.43 -9.62 -10.63
CA LEU A 175 21.81 -9.95 -10.24
C LEU A 175 22.83 -9.14 -11.06
N GLU A 176 22.63 -9.03 -12.38
CA GLU A 176 23.44 -8.19 -13.26
C GLU A 176 23.38 -6.71 -12.85
N PHE A 177 22.19 -6.21 -12.49
CA PHE A 177 22.01 -4.84 -11.96
C PHE A 177 22.79 -4.60 -10.67
N VAL A 178 22.84 -5.60 -9.78
CA VAL A 178 23.66 -5.50 -8.56
C VAL A 178 25.15 -5.55 -8.89
N GLY A 179 25.57 -6.32 -9.90
CA GLY A 179 26.93 -6.35 -10.41
C GLY A 179 27.97 -6.73 -9.36
N GLY A 180 27.66 -7.62 -8.44
CA GLY A 180 28.55 -8.08 -7.38
C GLY A 180 28.88 -7.04 -6.29
N LYS A 181 28.18 -5.90 -6.24
CA LYS A 181 28.46 -4.82 -5.28
C LYS A 181 28.15 -5.18 -3.83
N THR A 182 27.34 -6.19 -3.63
CA THR A 182 27.02 -6.76 -2.30
C THR A 182 26.48 -8.18 -2.45
N THR A 183 26.39 -8.92 -1.35
CA THR A 183 25.78 -10.26 -1.32
C THR A 183 24.29 -10.18 -1.66
N VAL A 184 23.79 -11.13 -2.48
CA VAL A 184 22.40 -11.24 -2.85
C VAL A 184 21.88 -12.61 -2.51
N TYR A 185 20.76 -12.68 -1.81
CA TYR A 185 20.01 -13.90 -1.57
C TYR A 185 18.78 -13.93 -2.48
N CYS A 186 18.54 -15.03 -3.17
CA CYS A 186 17.43 -15.19 -4.07
C CYS A 186 16.43 -16.19 -3.49
N TYR A 187 15.20 -15.75 -3.31
CA TYR A 187 14.09 -16.57 -2.83
C TYR A 187 12.93 -16.55 -3.82
N MET A 188 12.16 -17.63 -3.81
CA MET A 188 10.90 -17.75 -4.56
C MET A 188 9.83 -18.27 -3.61
N GLU A 189 8.65 -17.70 -3.64
CA GLU A 189 7.52 -18.20 -2.87
C GLU A 189 7.22 -19.65 -3.25
N ASN A 190 7.24 -20.52 -2.25
CA ASN A 190 7.03 -21.96 -2.40
C ASN A 190 6.10 -22.46 -1.29
N ASN A 191 4.81 -22.14 -1.38
CA ASN A 191 3.84 -22.69 -0.45
C ASN A 191 3.57 -24.19 -0.78
N LYS A 192 2.96 -24.92 0.15
CA LYS A 192 2.71 -26.39 0.01
C LYS A 192 2.03 -26.80 -1.30
N LEU A 193 1.22 -25.92 -1.90
CA LEU A 193 0.57 -26.18 -3.20
C LEU A 193 1.49 -25.92 -4.38
N GLN A 194 2.56 -25.16 -4.18
CA GLN A 194 3.51 -24.77 -5.23
C GLN A 194 4.80 -25.59 -5.20
N ASP A 195 5.04 -26.40 -4.17
CA ASP A 195 6.28 -27.19 -4.06
C ASP A 195 6.53 -28.10 -5.27
N PRO A 196 5.59 -28.89 -5.79
CA PRO A 196 5.79 -29.62 -7.02
C PRO A 196 6.09 -28.70 -8.21
N PHE A 197 5.49 -27.53 -8.27
CA PHE A 197 5.71 -26.57 -9.34
C PHE A 197 7.12 -25.96 -9.29
N PHE A 198 7.60 -25.59 -8.10
CA PHE A 198 8.98 -25.12 -7.92
C PHE A 198 10.00 -26.17 -8.35
N GLN A 199 9.87 -27.42 -7.88
CA GLN A 199 10.82 -28.49 -8.17
C GLN A 199 10.77 -28.95 -9.62
N GLN A 200 9.57 -29.09 -10.19
CA GLN A 200 9.37 -29.68 -11.51
C GLN A 200 9.48 -28.66 -12.65
N VAL A 201 9.16 -27.40 -12.40
CA VAL A 201 9.16 -26.38 -13.45
C VAL A 201 10.35 -25.42 -13.31
N PHE A 202 10.51 -24.76 -12.16
CA PHE A 202 11.52 -23.71 -12.02
C PHE A 202 12.94 -24.25 -11.85
N GLN A 203 13.15 -25.28 -11.06
CA GLN A 203 14.48 -25.85 -10.86
C GLN A 203 15.14 -26.36 -12.15
N PRO A 204 14.44 -27.04 -13.06
CA PRO A 204 14.99 -27.41 -14.37
C PRO A 204 15.39 -26.20 -15.21
N ILE A 205 14.59 -25.14 -15.22
CA ILE A 205 14.88 -23.90 -15.96
C ILE A 205 16.16 -23.26 -15.38
N VAL A 206 16.24 -23.12 -14.06
CA VAL A 206 17.41 -22.56 -13.38
C VAL A 206 18.67 -23.36 -13.67
N ARG A 207 18.61 -24.71 -13.58
CA ARG A 207 19.74 -25.60 -13.87
C ARG A 207 20.20 -25.47 -15.33
N ARG A 208 19.28 -25.39 -16.28
CA ARG A 208 19.59 -25.20 -17.70
C ARG A 208 20.31 -23.87 -17.93
N ILE A 209 19.75 -22.77 -17.44
CA ILE A 209 20.32 -21.43 -17.61
C ILE A 209 21.71 -21.33 -16.96
N ARG A 210 21.88 -21.87 -15.73
CA ARG A 210 23.19 -21.93 -15.07
C ARG A 210 24.26 -22.61 -15.92
N ARG A 211 23.90 -23.74 -16.55
CA ARG A 211 24.81 -24.50 -17.41
C ARG A 211 25.14 -23.76 -18.70
N GLU A 212 24.13 -23.23 -19.37
CA GLU A 212 24.27 -22.54 -20.65
C GLU A 212 25.06 -21.24 -20.54
N ARG A 213 24.80 -20.46 -19.51
CA ARG A 213 25.41 -19.13 -19.33
C ARG A 213 26.58 -19.10 -18.35
N LYS A 214 26.91 -20.20 -17.71
CA LYS A 214 27.96 -20.32 -16.68
C LYS A 214 27.85 -19.30 -15.53
N ILE A 215 26.61 -19.03 -15.10
CA ILE A 215 26.31 -18.07 -14.01
C ILE A 215 25.98 -18.78 -12.70
N SER A 216 26.27 -18.10 -11.59
CA SER A 216 25.91 -18.57 -10.24
C SER A 216 24.54 -18.02 -9.86
N LEU A 217 23.47 -18.72 -10.26
CA LEU A 217 22.09 -18.41 -9.86
C LEU A 217 21.58 -19.52 -8.95
N TYR A 218 21.32 -19.19 -7.69
CA TYR A 218 20.72 -20.09 -6.71
C TYR A 218 19.44 -19.45 -6.20
N ILE A 219 18.30 -20.09 -6.43
CA ILE A 219 17.00 -19.66 -5.96
C ILE A 219 16.54 -20.69 -4.91
N THR A 220 16.28 -20.23 -3.71
CA THR A 220 15.75 -21.03 -2.61
C THR A 220 14.24 -20.90 -2.55
N GLY A 221 13.53 -22.03 -2.45
CA GLY A 221 12.08 -22.02 -2.18
C GLY A 221 11.83 -21.52 -0.76
N ASP A 222 10.95 -20.54 -0.62
CA ASP A 222 10.50 -20.06 0.68
C ASP A 222 9.27 -20.87 1.10
N GLU A 223 9.50 -21.82 2.01
CA GLU A 223 8.47 -22.76 2.54
C GLU A 223 7.87 -22.27 3.86
N GLU A 224 8.21 -21.05 4.28
CA GLU A 224 7.71 -20.52 5.54
C GLU A 224 6.18 -20.43 5.54
N LYS A 225 5.57 -20.92 6.62
CA LYS A 225 4.13 -20.87 6.82
C LYS A 225 3.69 -19.43 7.00
N LYS A 226 3.05 -18.87 5.99
CA LYS A 226 2.62 -17.47 6.00
C LYS A 226 1.26 -17.35 6.68
N THR A 227 1.13 -16.39 7.59
CA THR A 227 -0.15 -15.94 8.12
C THR A 227 -0.99 -15.30 7.01
N ASP A 228 -2.21 -14.94 7.31
CA ASP A 228 -3.09 -14.24 6.38
C ASP A 228 -2.42 -13.05 5.70
N LYS A 229 -2.66 -12.89 4.40
CA LYS A 229 -2.02 -11.86 3.57
C LYS A 229 -2.33 -10.44 4.06
N ALA A 230 -3.58 -10.18 4.42
CA ALA A 230 -4.01 -8.87 4.89
C ALA A 230 -3.28 -8.51 6.19
N THR A 231 -3.28 -9.43 7.16
CA THR A 231 -2.57 -9.29 8.44
C THR A 231 -1.08 -9.03 8.25
N ARG A 232 -0.41 -9.78 7.35
CA ARG A 232 1.04 -9.56 7.09
C ARG A 232 1.33 -8.19 6.50
N ILE A 233 0.51 -7.71 5.60
CA ILE A 233 0.68 -6.40 4.98
C ILE A 233 0.43 -5.30 6.01
N GLU A 234 -0.65 -5.42 6.78
CA GLU A 234 -1.01 -4.46 7.81
C GLU A 234 0.03 -4.38 8.93
N THR A 235 0.58 -5.51 9.37
CA THR A 235 1.55 -5.53 10.47
C THR A 235 2.98 -5.21 10.05
N ASN A 236 3.39 -5.50 8.81
CA ASN A 236 4.79 -5.38 8.40
C ASN A 236 5.07 -4.27 7.39
N LEU A 237 4.16 -4.00 6.45
CA LEU A 237 4.41 -3.04 5.38
C LEU A 237 3.72 -1.70 5.61
N GLU A 238 2.50 -1.72 6.15
CA GLU A 238 1.75 -0.49 6.41
C GLU A 238 2.48 0.44 7.38
N PRO A 239 3.00 -0.01 8.55
CA PRO A 239 3.73 0.86 9.45
C PRO A 239 4.97 1.48 8.80
N LEU A 240 5.71 0.71 8.01
CA LEU A 240 6.86 1.22 7.28
C LEU A 240 6.45 2.28 6.25
N ASN A 241 5.32 2.08 5.56
CA ASN A 241 4.82 3.04 4.59
C ASN A 241 4.35 4.33 5.27
N ARG A 242 3.59 4.23 6.34
CA ARG A 242 3.08 5.37 7.12
C ARG A 242 4.20 6.25 7.67
N GLU A 243 5.29 5.64 8.11
CA GLU A 243 6.48 6.33 8.63
C GLU A 243 7.42 6.83 7.53
N GLY A 244 7.10 6.62 6.24
CA GLY A 244 7.99 6.94 5.13
C GLY A 244 9.24 6.06 5.07
N ASN A 245 9.22 4.91 5.76
CA ASN A 245 10.31 3.94 5.82
C ASN A 245 10.20 2.83 4.76
N LEU A 246 9.08 2.72 4.05
CA LEU A 246 8.96 1.94 2.81
C LEU A 246 9.25 2.87 1.64
N VAL A 247 10.42 2.74 1.01
CA VAL A 247 10.91 3.66 -0.01
C VAL A 247 11.01 2.95 -1.36
N LEU A 248 10.27 3.43 -2.34
CA LEU A 248 10.40 3.01 -3.74
C LEU A 248 11.50 3.84 -4.41
N ASN A 249 12.33 3.20 -5.23
CA ASN A 249 13.42 3.88 -5.94
C ASN A 249 12.90 4.96 -6.89
N GLU A 250 13.25 6.21 -6.64
CA GLU A 250 12.84 7.34 -7.47
C GLU A 250 13.39 7.26 -8.91
N ALA A 251 14.58 6.68 -9.10
CA ALA A 251 15.17 6.48 -10.42
C ALA A 251 14.39 5.48 -11.29
N GLU A 252 13.58 4.61 -10.66
CA GLU A 252 12.70 3.64 -11.33
C GLU A 252 11.23 4.12 -11.38
N LYS A 253 10.91 5.32 -10.92
CA LYS A 253 9.54 5.84 -10.81
C LYS A 253 8.77 5.76 -12.13
N ASP A 254 9.45 6.03 -13.25
CA ASP A 254 8.85 5.99 -14.58
C ASP A 254 8.90 4.61 -15.26
N ASN A 255 9.58 3.65 -14.65
CA ASN A 255 9.61 2.28 -15.13
C ASN A 255 8.21 1.64 -15.07
N PRO A 256 7.70 1.03 -16.16
CA PRO A 256 6.36 0.44 -16.20
C PRO A 256 6.09 -0.60 -15.10
N HIS A 257 7.10 -1.38 -14.73
CA HIS A 257 6.98 -2.39 -13.66
C HIS A 257 6.86 -1.74 -12.28
N MET A 258 7.62 -0.66 -12.02
CA MET A 258 7.53 0.08 -10.76
C MET A 258 6.19 0.82 -10.65
N LYS A 259 5.71 1.41 -11.75
CA LYS A 259 4.36 2.03 -11.80
C LYS A 259 3.27 1.02 -11.46
N ARG A 260 3.28 -0.16 -12.09
CA ARG A 260 2.32 -1.24 -11.78
C ARG A 260 2.42 -1.71 -10.33
N MET A 261 3.63 -1.80 -9.77
CA MET A 261 3.83 -2.16 -8.38
C MET A 261 3.21 -1.09 -7.45
N ALA A 262 3.46 0.18 -7.70
CA ALA A 262 2.88 1.27 -6.95
C ALA A 262 1.34 1.29 -7.05
N GLU A 263 0.79 1.00 -8.22
CA GLU A 263 -0.66 0.84 -8.42
C GLU A 263 -1.22 -0.31 -7.58
N GLN A 264 -0.53 -1.46 -7.52
CA GLN A 264 -0.95 -2.58 -6.66
C GLN A 264 -0.94 -2.23 -5.18
N PHE A 265 0.04 -1.46 -4.70
CA PHE A 265 0.02 -0.94 -3.33
C PHE A 265 -1.22 -0.07 -3.10
N LYS A 266 -1.51 0.87 -4.00
CA LYS A 266 -2.67 1.77 -3.89
C LYS A 266 -4.02 1.04 -3.96
N LEU A 267 -4.10 -0.04 -4.73
CA LEU A 267 -5.31 -0.85 -4.88
C LEU A 267 -5.48 -1.90 -3.78
N PHE A 268 -4.47 -2.07 -2.92
CA PHE A 268 -4.56 -3.06 -1.85
C PHE A 268 -5.66 -2.68 -0.86
N ASN A 269 -6.59 -3.62 -0.66
CA ASN A 269 -7.72 -3.49 0.24
C ASN A 269 -7.69 -4.61 1.28
N LEU A 270 -7.99 -4.28 2.54
CA LEU A 270 -8.09 -5.25 3.64
C LEU A 270 -9.34 -6.15 3.56
N GLN A 271 -10.26 -5.89 2.63
CA GLN A 271 -11.54 -6.60 2.50
C GLN A 271 -11.54 -7.71 1.42
N LEU A 272 -10.38 -8.19 1.01
CA LEU A 272 -10.29 -9.33 0.10
C LEU A 272 -10.17 -10.66 0.83
#